data_9f2a11bde1a9c267bae35ada99c5a4b2
#
_entry.id   9f2a11bde1a9c267bae35ada99c5a4b2
#
_cell.length_a   1.000
_cell.length_b   1.000
_cell.length_c   1.000
_cell.angle_alpha   90.00
_cell.angle_beta   90.00
_cell.angle_gamma   90.00
#
_symmetry.space_group_name_H-M   'P 1'
#
loop_
_entity.id
_entity.type
_entity.pdbx_description
1 polymer ?
#
loop_
_entity_poly.entity_id
_entity_poly.type
_entity_poly.pdbx_seq_one_letter_code
_entity_poly.pdbx_strand_id
1 'polypeptide(L)'
;MATRFERQLEELHVQIITMGSLCEKVIALSAKAIQGQDCAREVFETDREIDGLEREIEAICMRLLLHHQPVARDLREISAALKMISDMERIGDQAADIADLSKFIDRSSVEIPEEIEKMAEQTVRMVTESIDAFVKADLDLCRKVIDDDDLVDELFNQAKNKLADLIYRNMDAKIGLDLLMTAKYMERIGDHAVNIAEWVEYSITGVHRNNEHQMGGKEN
;
A
#
# COMPACT_ATOMS: atom_id res chain seq x y z
N MET A 1 18.25 21.61 -22.51
CA MET A 1 17.34 20.58 -23.04
C MET A 1 17.54 19.33 -22.20
N ALA A 2 16.47 18.76 -21.64
CA ALA A 2 16.55 17.51 -20.90
C ALA A 2 17.10 16.39 -21.78
N THR A 3 17.97 15.57 -21.25
CA THR A 3 18.51 14.38 -21.94
C THR A 3 17.37 13.35 -22.15
N ARG A 4 17.62 12.35 -22.97
CA ARG A 4 16.66 11.25 -23.15
C ARG A 4 16.45 10.48 -21.84
N PHE A 5 17.52 10.33 -21.06
CA PHE A 5 17.46 9.67 -19.74
C PHE A 5 16.59 10.46 -18.75
N GLU A 6 16.82 11.76 -18.60
CA GLU A 6 16.03 12.62 -17.71
C GLU A 6 14.52 12.58 -18.05
N ARG A 7 14.16 12.57 -19.32
CA ARG A 7 12.75 12.46 -19.74
C ARG A 7 12.13 11.13 -19.40
N GLN A 8 12.88 10.03 -19.52
CA GLN A 8 12.39 8.70 -19.16
C GLN A 8 12.31 8.52 -17.63
N LEU A 9 13.16 9.17 -16.87
CA LEU A 9 13.07 9.19 -15.41
C LEU A 9 11.86 10.01 -14.94
N GLU A 10 11.59 11.13 -15.59
CA GLU A 10 10.37 11.92 -15.34
C GLU A 10 9.11 11.13 -15.71
N GLU A 11 9.11 10.39 -16.82
CA GLU A 11 8.02 9.46 -17.20
C GLU A 11 7.80 8.40 -16.10
N LEU A 12 8.88 7.80 -15.56
CA LEU A 12 8.81 6.86 -14.44
C LEU A 12 8.12 7.47 -13.22
N HIS A 13 8.51 8.68 -12.81
CA HIS A 13 7.91 9.38 -11.68
C HIS A 13 6.41 9.63 -11.90
N VAL A 14 6.03 10.10 -13.09
CA VAL A 14 4.62 10.36 -13.42
C VAL A 14 3.78 9.08 -13.33
N GLN A 15 4.31 7.96 -13.84
CA GLN A 15 3.59 6.69 -13.79
C GLN A 15 3.46 6.15 -12.37
N ILE A 16 4.50 6.28 -11.53
CA ILE A 16 4.43 5.90 -10.10
C ILE A 16 3.38 6.75 -9.36
N ILE A 17 3.34 8.06 -9.57
CA ILE A 17 2.33 8.93 -8.98
C ILE A 17 0.92 8.51 -9.44
N THR A 18 0.77 8.19 -10.72
CA THR A 18 -0.52 7.74 -11.27
C THR A 18 -0.97 6.43 -10.62
N MET A 19 -0.05 5.46 -10.49
CA MET A 19 -0.31 4.19 -9.81
C MET A 19 -0.67 4.41 -8.33
N GLY A 20 0.03 5.33 -7.64
CA GLY A 20 -0.28 5.73 -6.27
C GLY A 20 -1.71 6.26 -6.11
N SER A 21 -2.13 7.14 -7.01
CA SER A 21 -3.51 7.66 -6.99
C SER A 21 -4.56 6.57 -7.21
N LEU A 22 -4.25 5.53 -7.99
CA LEU A 22 -5.13 4.37 -8.14
C LEU A 22 -5.17 3.51 -6.87
N CYS A 23 -4.03 3.34 -6.18
CA CYS A 23 -3.98 2.66 -4.88
C CYS A 23 -4.86 3.40 -3.84
N GLU A 24 -4.74 4.71 -3.72
CA GLU A 24 -5.60 5.51 -2.85
C GLU A 24 -7.09 5.32 -3.19
N LYS A 25 -7.41 5.41 -4.48
CA LYS A 25 -8.78 5.24 -4.98
C LYS A 25 -9.33 3.85 -4.65
N VAL A 26 -8.58 2.78 -4.89
CA VAL A 26 -9.05 1.40 -4.69
C VAL A 26 -9.26 1.08 -3.22
N ILE A 27 -8.41 1.59 -2.30
CA ILE A 27 -8.58 1.45 -0.85
C ILE A 27 -9.89 2.15 -0.41
N ALA A 28 -10.09 3.41 -0.84
CA ALA A 28 -11.29 4.16 -0.49
C ALA A 28 -12.58 3.50 -1.03
N LEU A 29 -12.53 2.94 -2.23
CA LEU A 29 -13.66 2.21 -2.83
C LEU A 29 -13.95 0.90 -2.08
N SER A 30 -12.93 0.14 -1.71
CA SER A 30 -13.10 -1.10 -0.95
C SER A 30 -13.72 -0.85 0.42
N ALA A 31 -13.30 0.22 1.13
CA ALA A 31 -13.92 0.65 2.37
C ALA A 31 -15.41 1.02 2.19
N LYS A 32 -15.76 1.74 1.12
CA LYS A 32 -17.15 2.05 0.78
C LYS A 32 -17.95 0.80 0.43
N ALA A 33 -17.36 -0.18 -0.27
CA ALA A 33 -18.02 -1.45 -0.55
C ALA A 33 -18.36 -2.21 0.74
N ILE A 34 -17.44 -2.24 1.69
CA ILE A 34 -17.72 -2.78 3.04
C ILE A 34 -18.86 -2.02 3.71
N GLN A 35 -19.05 -0.74 3.54
CA GLN A 35 -20.17 0.05 4.05
C GLN A 35 -21.49 -0.08 3.24
N GLY A 36 -21.57 -0.88 2.16
CA GLY A 36 -22.74 -1.20 1.36
C GLY A 36 -22.99 -0.35 0.14
N GLN A 37 -22.00 0.45 -0.23
CA GLN A 37 -22.07 1.13 -1.50
C GLN A 37 -21.74 0.15 -2.63
N ASP A 38 -22.43 0.24 -3.76
CA ASP A 38 -22.19 -0.62 -4.93
C ASP A 38 -20.94 -0.18 -5.68
N CYS A 39 -19.77 -0.43 -5.06
CA CYS A 39 -18.47 -0.04 -5.59
C CYS A 39 -17.61 -1.23 -6.01
N ALA A 40 -18.03 -2.47 -5.77
CA ALA A 40 -17.19 -3.65 -5.99
C ALA A 40 -16.70 -3.75 -7.45
N ARG A 41 -17.54 -3.44 -8.43
CA ARG A 41 -17.14 -3.44 -9.83
C ARG A 41 -16.03 -2.43 -10.12
N GLU A 42 -16.13 -1.21 -9.57
CA GLU A 42 -15.12 -0.18 -9.76
C GLU A 42 -13.80 -0.54 -9.08
N VAL A 43 -13.84 -1.23 -7.94
CA VAL A 43 -12.63 -1.79 -7.30
C VAL A 43 -11.90 -2.71 -8.26
N PHE A 44 -12.56 -3.73 -8.85
CA PHE A 44 -11.92 -4.66 -9.78
C PHE A 44 -11.46 -4.01 -11.10
N GLU A 45 -12.12 -2.95 -11.55
CA GLU A 45 -11.68 -2.20 -12.73
C GLU A 45 -10.40 -1.41 -12.39
N THR A 46 -10.35 -0.75 -11.23
CA THR A 46 -9.17 0.00 -10.76
C THR A 46 -7.98 -0.92 -10.48
N ASP A 47 -8.20 -2.10 -9.89
CA ASP A 47 -7.18 -3.11 -9.65
C ASP A 47 -6.49 -3.54 -10.97
N ARG A 48 -7.27 -3.82 -12.02
CA ARG A 48 -6.70 -4.13 -13.34
C ARG A 48 -5.91 -2.97 -13.96
N GLU A 49 -6.27 -1.72 -13.67
CA GLU A 49 -5.50 -0.55 -14.11
C GLU A 49 -4.15 -0.51 -13.37
N ILE A 50 -4.12 -0.84 -12.07
CA ILE A 50 -2.89 -0.98 -11.27
C ILE A 50 -1.98 -2.05 -11.88
N ASP A 51 -2.50 -3.25 -12.19
CA ASP A 51 -1.77 -4.33 -12.87
C ASP A 51 -1.19 -3.89 -14.22
N GLY A 52 -1.95 -3.08 -14.97
CA GLY A 52 -1.51 -2.52 -16.23
C GLY A 52 -0.31 -1.61 -16.05
N LEU A 53 -0.40 -0.70 -15.08
CA LEU A 53 0.67 0.25 -14.75
C LEU A 53 1.91 -0.44 -14.18
N GLU A 54 1.77 -1.50 -13.38
CA GLU A 54 2.92 -2.27 -12.91
C GLU A 54 3.78 -2.71 -14.11
N ARG A 55 3.16 -3.36 -15.10
CA ARG A 55 3.86 -3.85 -16.31
C ARG A 55 4.46 -2.71 -17.14
N GLU A 56 3.77 -1.57 -17.25
CA GLU A 56 4.27 -0.41 -17.99
C GLU A 56 5.48 0.21 -17.29
N ILE A 57 5.44 0.38 -15.97
CA ILE A 57 6.52 0.93 -15.16
C ILE A 57 7.72 -0.03 -15.18
N GLU A 58 7.51 -1.34 -15.05
CA GLU A 58 8.55 -2.34 -15.21
C GLU A 58 9.28 -2.19 -16.56
N ALA A 59 8.52 -2.05 -17.66
CA ALA A 59 9.08 -1.84 -18.98
C ALA A 59 9.88 -0.52 -19.09
N ILE A 60 9.46 0.56 -18.42
CA ILE A 60 10.23 1.82 -18.35
C ILE A 60 11.54 1.59 -17.60
N CYS A 61 11.51 0.95 -16.42
CA CYS A 61 12.69 0.64 -15.62
C CYS A 61 13.69 -0.20 -16.42
N MET A 62 13.22 -1.26 -17.10
CA MET A 62 14.07 -2.10 -17.94
C MET A 62 14.70 -1.31 -19.10
N ARG A 63 13.97 -0.40 -19.74
CA ARG A 63 14.53 0.48 -20.79
C ARG A 63 15.61 1.40 -20.24
N LEU A 64 15.40 1.99 -19.05
CA LEU A 64 16.38 2.83 -18.37
C LEU A 64 17.68 2.06 -18.08
N LEU A 65 17.57 0.83 -17.55
CA LEU A 65 18.71 -0.02 -17.24
C LEU A 65 19.48 -0.46 -18.47
N LEU A 66 18.78 -0.82 -19.57
CA LEU A 66 19.40 -1.40 -20.78
C LEU A 66 20.03 -0.36 -21.69
N HIS A 67 19.47 0.85 -21.77
CA HIS A 67 19.88 1.85 -22.76
C HIS A 67 20.73 2.98 -22.19
N HIS A 68 20.74 3.12 -20.87
CA HIS A 68 21.45 4.20 -20.20
C HIS A 68 22.30 3.62 -19.09
N GLN A 69 23.53 3.60 -19.09
CA GLN A 69 24.38 3.11 -18.00
C GLN A 69 24.18 4.01 -16.75
N PRO A 70 23.10 3.79 -15.93
CA PRO A 70 22.77 4.68 -14.83
C PRO A 70 23.89 4.68 -13.78
N VAL A 71 24.19 5.84 -13.21
CA VAL A 71 25.14 5.94 -12.10
C VAL A 71 24.50 5.42 -10.80
N ALA A 72 25.32 5.21 -9.79
CA ALA A 72 24.90 4.51 -8.57
C ALA A 72 23.59 5.02 -7.93
N ARG A 73 23.34 6.34 -7.97
CA ARG A 73 22.11 6.95 -7.46
C ARG A 73 20.89 6.57 -8.32
N ASP A 74 20.99 6.76 -9.62
CA ASP A 74 19.91 6.48 -10.56
C ASP A 74 19.59 4.99 -10.58
N LEU A 75 20.61 4.13 -10.45
CA LEU A 75 20.42 2.68 -10.35
C LEU A 75 19.62 2.28 -9.11
N ARG A 76 19.90 2.91 -7.95
CA ARG A 76 19.14 2.66 -6.72
C ARG A 76 17.69 3.11 -6.85
N GLU A 77 17.46 4.28 -7.45
CA GLU A 77 16.12 4.83 -7.67
C GLU A 77 15.28 3.92 -8.58
N ILE A 78 15.84 3.46 -9.72
CA ILE A 78 15.16 2.51 -10.62
C ILE A 78 14.92 1.17 -9.92
N SER A 79 15.89 0.70 -9.12
CA SER A 79 15.76 -0.55 -8.37
C SER A 79 14.67 -0.46 -7.28
N ALA A 80 14.59 0.67 -6.58
CA ALA A 80 13.53 0.93 -5.61
C ALA A 80 12.16 0.98 -6.30
N ALA A 81 12.04 1.69 -7.43
CA ALA A 81 10.81 1.77 -8.22
C ALA A 81 10.29 0.37 -8.60
N LEU A 82 11.16 -0.55 -9.07
CA LEU A 82 10.79 -1.93 -9.39
C LEU A 82 10.24 -2.71 -8.20
N LYS A 83 10.65 -2.38 -6.98
CA LYS A 83 10.13 -3.01 -5.77
C LYS A 83 8.83 -2.36 -5.31
N MET A 84 8.78 -1.03 -5.36
CA MET A 84 7.59 -0.27 -4.99
C MET A 84 6.36 -0.68 -5.81
N ILE A 85 6.49 -0.85 -7.12
CA ILE A 85 5.34 -1.21 -7.97
C ILE A 85 4.76 -2.58 -7.61
N SER A 86 5.57 -3.53 -7.17
CA SER A 86 5.07 -4.83 -6.71
C SER A 86 4.31 -4.71 -5.38
N ASP A 87 4.75 -3.83 -4.45
CA ASP A 87 3.98 -3.55 -3.24
C ASP A 87 2.67 -2.78 -3.57
N MET A 88 2.69 -1.90 -4.57
CA MET A 88 1.49 -1.18 -5.04
C MET A 88 0.47 -2.11 -5.72
N GLU A 89 0.92 -3.10 -6.50
CA GLU A 89 0.06 -4.16 -7.05
C GLU A 89 -0.60 -4.97 -5.92
N ARG A 90 0.18 -5.35 -4.89
CA ARG A 90 -0.37 -6.03 -3.71
C ARG A 90 -1.43 -5.21 -2.97
N ILE A 91 -1.30 -3.89 -2.93
CA ILE A 91 -2.34 -3.01 -2.38
C ILE A 91 -3.64 -3.14 -3.19
N GLY A 92 -3.57 -3.18 -4.51
CA GLY A 92 -4.71 -3.43 -5.40
C GLY A 92 -5.38 -4.78 -5.09
N ASP A 93 -4.60 -5.87 -5.08
CA ASP A 93 -5.04 -7.23 -4.73
C ASP A 93 -5.79 -7.26 -3.39
N GLN A 94 -5.23 -6.65 -2.32
CA GLN A 94 -5.86 -6.64 -0.99
C GLN A 94 -7.19 -5.87 -1.01
N ALA A 95 -7.26 -4.76 -1.74
CA ALA A 95 -8.49 -3.98 -1.88
C ALA A 95 -9.57 -4.76 -2.68
N ALA A 96 -9.17 -5.52 -3.70
CA ALA A 96 -10.06 -6.42 -4.44
C ALA A 96 -10.61 -7.55 -3.55
N ASP A 97 -9.76 -8.15 -2.71
CA ASP A 97 -10.18 -9.14 -1.72
C ASP A 97 -11.20 -8.58 -0.73
N ILE A 98 -11.01 -7.34 -0.25
CA ILE A 98 -11.97 -6.63 0.61
C ILE A 98 -13.32 -6.46 -0.11
N ALA A 99 -13.29 -6.02 -1.38
CA ALA A 99 -14.50 -5.85 -2.16
C ALA A 99 -15.23 -7.18 -2.42
N ASP A 100 -14.49 -8.28 -2.53
CA ASP A 100 -15.08 -9.62 -2.65
C ASP A 100 -15.79 -10.04 -1.37
N LEU A 101 -15.21 -9.79 -0.20
CA LEU A 101 -15.82 -10.05 1.11
C LEU A 101 -17.09 -9.20 1.31
N SER A 102 -17.15 -7.98 0.79
CA SER A 102 -18.31 -7.10 0.95
C SER A 102 -19.62 -7.69 0.45
N LYS A 103 -19.56 -8.63 -0.50
CA LYS A 103 -20.73 -9.31 -1.08
C LYS A 103 -21.45 -10.24 -0.08
N PHE A 104 -20.75 -10.67 0.97
CA PHE A 104 -21.25 -11.60 1.97
C PHE A 104 -21.71 -10.91 3.26
N ILE A 105 -21.53 -9.59 3.37
CA ILE A 105 -21.87 -8.82 4.57
C ILE A 105 -23.27 -8.23 4.41
N ASP A 106 -24.25 -8.83 5.12
CA ASP A 106 -25.58 -8.25 5.21
C ASP A 106 -25.64 -7.10 6.22
N ARG A 107 -25.68 -5.90 5.69
CA ARG A 107 -25.69 -4.64 6.43
C ARG A 107 -26.94 -4.36 7.24
N SER A 108 -28.06 -4.98 6.89
CA SER A 108 -29.31 -4.79 7.63
C SER A 108 -29.25 -5.43 9.03
N SER A 109 -28.29 -6.33 9.23
CA SER A 109 -28.16 -7.14 10.44
C SER A 109 -26.89 -6.85 11.27
N VAL A 110 -25.97 -6.00 10.78
CA VAL A 110 -24.64 -5.86 11.39
C VAL A 110 -24.15 -4.41 11.45
N GLU A 111 -23.69 -4.02 12.65
CA GLU A 111 -22.89 -2.80 12.85
C GLU A 111 -21.43 -3.08 12.51
N ILE A 112 -20.86 -2.31 11.56
CA ILE A 112 -19.45 -2.41 11.19
C ILE A 112 -18.64 -1.59 12.17
N PRO A 113 -17.55 -2.14 12.74
CA PRO A 113 -16.64 -1.39 13.58
C PRO A 113 -16.08 -0.16 12.85
N GLU A 114 -16.15 1.02 13.48
CA GLU A 114 -15.59 2.26 12.92
C GLU A 114 -14.07 2.20 12.75
N GLU A 115 -13.40 1.30 13.47
CA GLU A 115 -11.97 1.04 13.37
C GLU A 115 -11.58 0.62 11.96
N ILE A 116 -12.42 -0.11 11.23
CA ILE A 116 -12.17 -0.53 9.84
C ILE A 116 -12.14 0.68 8.91
N GLU A 117 -13.01 1.67 9.12
CA GLU A 117 -12.99 2.92 8.34
C GLU A 117 -11.74 3.74 8.67
N LYS A 118 -11.39 3.86 9.95
CA LYS A 118 -10.16 4.54 10.39
C LYS A 118 -8.90 3.86 9.84
N MET A 119 -8.87 2.53 9.75
CA MET A 119 -7.78 1.79 9.11
C MET A 119 -7.67 2.16 7.62
N ALA A 120 -8.79 2.22 6.89
CA ALA A 120 -8.78 2.63 5.49
C ALA A 120 -8.26 4.06 5.30
N GLU A 121 -8.70 5.01 6.14
CA GLU A 121 -8.22 6.39 6.10
C GLU A 121 -6.72 6.49 6.39
N GLN A 122 -6.23 5.72 7.38
CA GLN A 122 -4.82 5.72 7.75
C GLN A 122 -3.96 5.08 6.65
N THR A 123 -4.37 3.95 6.08
CA THR A 123 -3.63 3.30 5.00
C THR A 123 -3.57 4.14 3.73
N VAL A 124 -4.66 4.84 3.36
CA VAL A 124 -4.63 5.83 2.27
C VAL A 124 -3.56 6.88 2.54
N ARG A 125 -3.51 7.44 3.77
CA ARG A 125 -2.52 8.45 4.14
C ARG A 125 -1.09 7.90 4.03
N MET A 126 -0.84 6.70 4.55
CA MET A 126 0.48 6.06 4.48
C MET A 126 0.93 5.82 3.03
N VAL A 127 0.03 5.36 2.15
CA VAL A 127 0.33 5.19 0.73
C VAL A 127 0.65 6.53 0.08
N THR A 128 -0.18 7.56 0.28
CA THR A 128 0.07 8.91 -0.26
C THR A 128 1.43 9.44 0.19
N GLU A 129 1.71 9.37 1.49
CA GLU A 129 2.96 9.89 2.05
C GLU A 129 4.19 9.09 1.60
N SER A 130 4.07 7.77 1.37
CA SER A 130 5.17 6.96 0.84
C SER A 130 5.51 7.32 -0.62
N ILE A 131 4.51 7.60 -1.46
CA ILE A 131 4.71 8.09 -2.83
C ILE A 131 5.29 9.52 -2.84
N ASP A 132 4.78 10.38 -1.98
CA ASP A 132 5.29 11.73 -1.79
C ASP A 132 6.77 11.73 -1.36
N ALA A 133 7.13 10.81 -0.45
CA ALA A 133 8.51 10.62 -0.02
C ALA A 133 9.43 10.22 -1.19
N PHE A 134 8.96 9.36 -2.08
CA PHE A 134 9.70 8.98 -3.29
C PHE A 134 9.94 10.19 -4.20
N VAL A 135 8.89 10.94 -4.53
CA VAL A 135 8.96 12.08 -5.46
C VAL A 135 9.84 13.20 -4.91
N LYS A 136 9.78 13.45 -3.60
CA LYS A 136 10.52 14.53 -2.92
C LYS A 136 11.89 14.09 -2.41
N ALA A 137 12.22 12.80 -2.45
CA ALA A 137 13.37 12.20 -1.78
C ALA A 137 13.44 12.59 -0.28
N ASP A 138 12.32 12.46 0.43
CA ASP A 138 12.13 12.94 1.80
C ASP A 138 12.25 11.79 2.82
N LEU A 139 13.38 11.75 3.53
CA LEU A 139 13.65 10.73 4.56
C LEU A 139 12.77 10.86 5.81
N ASP A 140 12.39 12.08 6.17
CA ASP A 140 11.58 12.29 7.38
C ASP A 140 10.16 11.79 7.12
N LEU A 141 9.68 11.95 5.89
CA LEU A 141 8.39 11.41 5.47
C LEU A 141 8.41 9.87 5.42
N CYS A 142 9.52 9.25 4.95
CA CYS A 142 9.69 7.79 5.03
C CYS A 142 9.55 7.28 6.46
N ARG A 143 10.26 7.90 7.40
CA ARG A 143 10.22 7.52 8.82
C ARG A 143 8.84 7.67 9.41
N LYS A 144 8.16 8.77 9.08
CA LYS A 144 6.79 9.02 9.52
C LYS A 144 5.84 7.90 9.07
N VAL A 145 5.90 7.48 7.79
CA VAL A 145 5.07 6.39 7.28
C VAL A 145 5.33 5.09 8.05
N ILE A 146 6.60 4.79 8.35
CA ILE A 146 6.98 3.58 9.09
C ILE A 146 6.46 3.64 10.54
N ASP A 147 6.53 4.80 11.18
CA ASP A 147 6.04 4.99 12.56
C ASP A 147 4.49 5.00 12.61
N ASP A 148 3.82 5.43 11.55
CA ASP A 148 2.36 5.45 11.42
C ASP A 148 1.73 4.05 11.34
N ASP A 149 2.51 3.01 11.06
CA ASP A 149 2.07 1.61 11.03
C ASP A 149 1.60 1.11 12.41
N ASP A 150 2.23 1.57 13.48
CA ASP A 150 1.81 1.28 14.86
C ASP A 150 0.33 1.65 15.10
N LEU A 151 -0.17 2.71 14.44
CA LEU A 151 -1.57 3.12 14.55
C LEU A 151 -2.50 2.14 13.82
N VAL A 152 -2.10 1.62 12.66
CA VAL A 152 -2.88 0.62 11.91
C VAL A 152 -2.98 -0.67 12.72
N ASP A 153 -1.88 -1.10 13.34
CA ASP A 153 -1.81 -2.27 14.21
C ASP A 153 -2.70 -2.11 15.46
N GLU A 154 -2.70 -0.92 16.06
CA GLU A 154 -3.58 -0.62 17.20
C GLU A 154 -5.06 -0.70 16.78
N LEU A 155 -5.42 -0.08 15.66
CA LEU A 155 -6.78 -0.10 15.12
C LEU A 155 -7.22 -1.53 14.77
N PHE A 156 -6.33 -2.36 14.20
CA PHE A 156 -6.61 -3.77 13.94
C PHE A 156 -6.92 -4.54 15.24
N ASN A 157 -6.12 -4.32 16.30
CA ASN A 157 -6.35 -4.97 17.60
C ASN A 157 -7.67 -4.50 18.24
N GLN A 158 -8.03 -3.23 18.10
CA GLN A 158 -9.32 -2.68 18.56
C GLN A 158 -10.49 -3.31 17.77
N ALA A 159 -10.41 -3.35 16.43
CA ALA A 159 -11.42 -3.97 15.58
C ALA A 159 -11.61 -5.45 15.92
N LYS A 160 -10.52 -6.21 16.09
CA LYS A 160 -10.57 -7.62 16.49
C LYS A 160 -11.29 -7.85 17.83
N ASN A 161 -10.98 -7.04 18.84
CA ASN A 161 -11.63 -7.16 20.15
C ASN A 161 -13.13 -6.80 20.08
N LYS A 162 -13.48 -5.74 19.34
CA LYS A 162 -14.87 -5.32 19.13
C LYS A 162 -15.68 -6.37 18.37
N LEU A 163 -15.09 -7.00 17.34
CA LEU A 163 -15.73 -8.10 16.60
C LEU A 163 -15.94 -9.33 17.49
N ALA A 164 -15.00 -9.69 18.34
CA ALA A 164 -15.16 -10.78 19.29
C ALA A 164 -16.33 -10.52 20.26
N ASP A 165 -16.47 -9.30 20.78
CA ASP A 165 -17.57 -8.88 21.63
C ASP A 165 -18.93 -8.91 20.88
N LEU A 166 -18.95 -8.47 19.62
CA LEU A 166 -20.15 -8.49 18.80
C LEU A 166 -20.62 -9.92 18.50
N ILE A 167 -19.69 -10.83 18.19
CA ILE A 167 -19.98 -12.27 18.00
C ILE A 167 -20.55 -12.87 19.31
N TYR A 168 -19.96 -12.54 20.46
CA TYR A 168 -20.47 -12.97 21.76
C TYR A 168 -21.89 -12.45 22.02
N ARG A 169 -22.27 -11.28 21.49
CA ARG A 169 -23.61 -10.66 21.59
C ARG A 169 -24.56 -11.06 20.45
N ASN A 170 -24.32 -12.22 19.82
CA ASN A 170 -25.14 -12.83 18.77
C ASN A 170 -24.97 -12.23 17.34
N MET A 171 -23.89 -11.54 17.03
CA MET A 171 -23.52 -11.33 15.64
C MET A 171 -23.29 -12.70 14.97
N ASP A 172 -23.68 -12.85 13.70
CA ASP A 172 -23.32 -14.02 12.92
C ASP A 172 -21.80 -14.17 12.85
N ALA A 173 -21.28 -15.30 13.32
CA ALA A 173 -19.84 -15.54 13.39
C ALA A 173 -19.17 -15.51 12.00
N LYS A 174 -19.88 -15.90 10.93
CA LYS A 174 -19.34 -15.82 9.56
C LYS A 174 -19.10 -14.37 9.15
N ILE A 175 -20.09 -13.50 9.39
CA ILE A 175 -19.93 -12.06 9.10
C ILE A 175 -18.82 -11.45 9.96
N GLY A 176 -18.74 -11.84 11.25
CA GLY A 176 -17.66 -11.38 12.12
C GLY A 176 -16.27 -11.79 11.61
N LEU A 177 -16.14 -13.00 11.05
CA LEU A 177 -14.90 -13.46 10.43
C LEU A 177 -14.59 -12.72 9.12
N ASP A 178 -15.59 -12.45 8.28
CA ASP A 178 -15.40 -11.69 7.03
C ASP A 178 -14.95 -10.25 7.33
N LEU A 179 -15.50 -9.62 8.38
CA LEU A 179 -15.04 -8.30 8.85
C LEU A 179 -13.65 -8.35 9.48
N LEU A 180 -13.29 -9.41 10.18
CA LEU A 180 -11.92 -9.59 10.69
C LEU A 180 -10.91 -9.75 9.55
N MET A 181 -11.28 -10.50 8.50
CA MET A 181 -10.45 -10.62 7.30
C MET A 181 -10.31 -9.27 6.58
N THR A 182 -11.39 -8.48 6.50
CA THR A 182 -11.33 -7.10 5.98
C THR A 182 -10.30 -6.27 6.75
N ALA A 183 -10.36 -6.27 8.09
CA ALA A 183 -9.40 -5.57 8.92
C ALA A 183 -7.97 -6.08 8.69
N LYS A 184 -7.78 -7.41 8.51
CA LYS A 184 -6.45 -7.99 8.21
C LYS A 184 -5.92 -7.57 6.83
N TYR A 185 -6.78 -7.45 5.83
CA TYR A 185 -6.35 -6.92 4.54
C TYR A 185 -5.97 -5.43 4.61
N MET A 186 -6.67 -4.62 5.41
CA MET A 186 -6.27 -3.22 5.65
C MET A 186 -4.91 -3.12 6.35
N GLU A 187 -4.63 -3.96 7.36
CA GLU A 187 -3.32 -4.00 8.01
C GLU A 187 -2.23 -4.38 7.01
N ARG A 188 -2.46 -5.36 6.13
CA ARG A 188 -1.49 -5.72 5.08
C ARG A 188 -1.25 -4.60 4.07
N ILE A 189 -2.26 -3.76 3.79
CA ILE A 189 -2.07 -2.55 2.98
C ILE A 189 -1.10 -1.58 3.69
N GLY A 190 -1.22 -1.44 5.01
CA GLY A 190 -0.26 -0.68 5.84
C GLY A 190 1.16 -1.24 5.71
N ASP A 191 1.34 -2.57 5.88
CA ASP A 191 2.62 -3.25 5.69
C ASP A 191 3.24 -2.93 4.31
N HIS A 192 2.44 -2.93 3.23
CA HIS A 192 2.95 -2.60 1.90
C HIS A 192 3.34 -1.12 1.76
N ALA A 193 2.63 -0.20 2.41
CA ALA A 193 3.02 1.21 2.45
C ALA A 193 4.35 1.42 3.20
N VAL A 194 4.59 0.68 4.29
CA VAL A 194 5.88 0.63 4.99
C VAL A 194 6.99 0.12 4.05
N ASN A 195 6.75 -1.00 3.35
CA ASN A 195 7.72 -1.52 2.38
C ASN A 195 8.09 -0.48 1.32
N ILE A 196 7.10 0.25 0.78
CA ILE A 196 7.34 1.33 -0.18
C ILE A 196 8.24 2.40 0.46
N ALA A 197 7.95 2.86 1.68
CA ALA A 197 8.75 3.86 2.38
C ALA A 197 10.20 3.37 2.66
N GLU A 198 10.40 2.10 3.01
CA GLU A 198 11.72 1.49 3.19
C GLU A 198 12.51 1.44 1.87
N TRP A 199 11.87 1.14 0.73
CA TRP A 199 12.53 1.18 -0.57
C TRP A 199 12.90 2.60 -0.98
N VAL A 200 12.07 3.59 -0.63
CA VAL A 200 12.40 5.01 -0.83
C VAL A 200 13.61 5.40 0.03
N GLU A 201 13.62 5.05 1.32
CA GLU A 201 14.77 5.30 2.21
C GLU A 201 16.06 4.67 1.64
N TYR A 202 15.99 3.42 1.15
CA TYR A 202 17.11 2.78 0.47
C TYR A 202 17.57 3.54 -0.78
N SER A 203 16.66 4.03 -1.61
CA SER A 203 17.03 4.77 -2.82
C SER A 203 17.85 6.01 -2.52
N ILE A 204 17.57 6.67 -1.41
CA ILE A 204 18.22 7.91 -0.95
C ILE A 204 19.54 7.59 -0.26
N THR A 205 19.53 6.68 0.73
CA THR A 205 20.66 6.42 1.63
C THR A 205 21.63 5.37 1.09
N GLY A 206 21.14 4.43 0.29
CA GLY A 206 21.87 3.23 -0.14
C GLY A 206 21.95 2.14 0.92
N VAL A 207 21.27 2.29 2.06
CA VAL A 207 21.25 1.33 3.16
C VAL A 207 19.83 0.78 3.29
N HIS A 208 19.68 -0.54 3.31
CA HIS A 208 18.39 -1.20 3.56
C HIS A 208 18.28 -1.54 5.04
N ARG A 209 17.18 -1.19 5.72
CA ARG A 209 16.98 -1.40 7.17
C ARG A 209 17.22 -2.84 7.62
N ASN A 210 16.86 -3.83 6.82
CA ASN A 210 17.13 -5.25 7.14
C ASN A 210 18.62 -5.60 7.29
N ASN A 211 19.55 -4.75 6.81
CA ASN A 211 20.98 -4.96 6.96
C ASN A 211 21.53 -4.40 8.29
N GLU A 212 20.86 -3.46 8.93
CA GLU A 212 21.31 -2.88 10.20
C GLU A 212 21.15 -3.89 11.36
N HIS A 213 20.10 -4.71 11.35
CA HIS A 213 19.93 -5.76 12.37
C HIS A 213 20.94 -6.90 12.25
N GLN A 214 21.60 -7.09 11.09
CA GLN A 214 22.66 -8.09 10.92
C GLN A 214 24.05 -7.57 11.28
N MET A 215 24.28 -6.26 11.25
CA MET A 215 25.59 -5.67 11.63
C MET A 215 25.71 -5.33 13.11
N GLY A 216 24.59 -5.05 13.81
CA GLY A 216 24.56 -4.77 15.24
C GLY A 216 24.74 -5.98 16.16
N GLY A 217 24.76 -7.19 15.63
CA GLY A 217 24.86 -8.46 16.39
C GLY A 217 26.28 -9.03 16.57
N LYS A 218 27.35 -8.29 16.27
CA LYS A 218 28.74 -8.76 16.36
C LYS A 218 29.66 -7.92 17.25
N GLU A 219 29.10 -7.25 18.23
CA GLU A 219 29.91 -6.69 19.32
C GLU A 219 29.32 -7.16 20.66
N ASN A 220 29.73 -8.37 21.11
CA ASN A 220 29.95 -8.75 22.51
C ASN A 220 30.65 -10.13 22.54
#